data_be3061cf95e7718d56724069cf88b1da
#
_entry.id   be3061cf95e7718d56724069cf88b1da
#
_cell.length_a   1.000
_cell.length_b   1.000
_cell.length_c   1.000
_cell.angle_alpha   90.00
_cell.angle_beta   90.00
_cell.angle_gamma   90.00
#
_symmetry.space_group_name_H-M   'P 1'
#
loop_
_entity.id
_entity.type
_entity.pdbx_description
1 polymer ?
#
loop_
_entity_poly.entity_id
_entity_poly.type
_entity_poly.pdbx_seq_one_letter_code
_entity_poly.pdbx_strand_id
1 'polypeptide(L)'
;MQVVTYRRVSTERQGRSGLGLEAQADYIAHAIHQHGWEVIGEFMDEGVSGSRSPMQRAGLRQAIELCKRTGACLLVAKLDRLSRSVLDIATLVEQLPCIKVATMPMADKFQLHLYAALAEQERDFIKQRTSDALASLKARAVAGDELSQQKVKSWSDNIAVAHASGVNRQRSIEVRGEQADSFAATVEDNILAARS
;
A
#
# COMPACT_ATOMS: atom_id res chain seq x y z
N MET A 1 22.94 13.94 -3.87
CA MET A 1 21.78 13.93 -2.93
C MET A 1 21.70 12.56 -2.32
N GLN A 2 21.54 12.49 -0.98
CA GLN A 2 21.40 11.21 -0.27
C GLN A 2 19.97 10.70 -0.31
N VAL A 3 19.81 9.40 -0.53
CA VAL A 3 18.51 8.72 -0.60
C VAL A 3 18.50 7.47 0.27
N VAL A 4 17.32 7.18 0.83
CA VAL A 4 16.98 5.91 1.50
C VAL A 4 15.97 5.20 0.63
N THR A 5 16.25 3.98 0.20
CA THR A 5 15.36 3.22 -0.68
C THR A 5 14.38 2.37 0.12
N TYR A 6 13.14 2.27 -0.38
CA TYR A 6 12.13 1.40 0.18
C TYR A 6 11.40 0.62 -0.90
N ARG A 7 11.26 -0.70 -0.66
CA ARG A 7 10.56 -1.64 -1.55
C ARG A 7 9.50 -2.43 -0.78
N ARG A 8 8.42 -2.83 -1.44
CA ARG A 8 7.34 -3.60 -0.81
C ARG A 8 6.66 -4.57 -1.76
N VAL A 9 6.37 -5.77 -1.29
CA VAL A 9 5.47 -6.72 -1.96
C VAL A 9 4.35 -7.16 -1.01
N SER A 10 3.14 -7.35 -1.55
CA SER A 10 1.92 -7.59 -0.78
C SER A 10 1.64 -9.05 -0.45
N THR A 11 2.35 -10.01 -1.06
CA THR A 11 2.18 -11.44 -0.80
C THR A 11 3.54 -12.14 -0.82
N GLU A 12 3.69 -13.15 0.06
CA GLU A 12 4.88 -14.01 0.05
C GLU A 12 5.11 -14.67 -1.31
N ARG A 13 4.03 -14.96 -2.06
CA ARG A 13 4.12 -15.55 -3.40
C ARG A 13 4.74 -14.58 -4.40
N GLN A 14 4.43 -13.29 -4.30
CA GLN A 14 5.07 -12.24 -5.11
C GLN A 14 6.51 -11.97 -4.67
N GLY A 15 6.80 -12.08 -3.36
CA GLY A 15 8.16 -12.03 -2.83
C GLY A 15 9.01 -13.22 -3.30
N ARG A 16 8.47 -14.44 -3.26
CA ARG A 16 9.17 -15.66 -3.71
C ARG A 16 9.41 -15.71 -5.23
N SER A 17 8.53 -15.14 -6.05
CA SER A 17 8.76 -15.05 -7.49
C SER A 17 9.83 -14.02 -7.88
N GLY A 18 10.20 -13.10 -6.96
CA GLY A 18 11.18 -12.05 -7.18
C GLY A 18 10.72 -10.94 -8.11
N LEU A 19 9.91 -11.24 -9.10
CA LEU A 19 9.54 -10.34 -10.21
C LEU A 19 9.06 -8.96 -9.76
N GLY A 20 8.28 -8.89 -8.68
CA GLY A 20 7.77 -7.61 -8.17
C GLY A 20 8.82 -6.76 -7.45
N LEU A 21 9.79 -7.38 -6.77
CA LEU A 21 10.90 -6.72 -6.09
C LEU A 21 12.02 -6.34 -7.05
N GLU A 22 12.32 -7.22 -8.00
CA GLU A 22 13.32 -6.97 -9.06
C GLU A 22 12.91 -5.76 -9.90
N ALA A 23 11.68 -5.71 -10.41
CA ALA A 23 11.20 -4.56 -11.16
C ALA A 23 11.26 -3.24 -10.35
N GLN A 24 11.00 -3.29 -9.04
CA GLN A 24 11.16 -2.12 -8.19
C GLN A 24 12.64 -1.74 -8.02
N ALA A 25 13.53 -2.73 -7.86
CA ALA A 25 14.97 -2.51 -7.79
C ALA A 25 15.51 -1.86 -9.06
N ASP A 26 15.07 -2.34 -10.24
CA ASP A 26 15.48 -1.80 -11.54
C ASP A 26 15.08 -0.33 -11.71
N TYR A 27 13.81 0.03 -11.38
CA TYR A 27 13.37 1.43 -11.42
C TYR A 27 14.19 2.32 -10.49
N ILE A 28 14.46 1.85 -9.28
CA ILE A 28 15.24 2.58 -8.28
C ILE A 28 16.70 2.72 -8.74
N ALA A 29 17.34 1.64 -9.19
CA ALA A 29 18.72 1.63 -9.67
C ALA A 29 18.89 2.57 -10.88
N HIS A 30 17.96 2.55 -11.83
CA HIS A 30 17.97 3.45 -12.98
C HIS A 30 17.90 4.91 -12.55
N ALA A 31 16.99 5.27 -11.64
CA ALA A 31 16.86 6.64 -11.15
C ALA A 31 18.11 7.08 -10.38
N ILE A 32 18.69 6.22 -9.54
CA ILE A 32 19.94 6.48 -8.82
C ILE A 32 21.08 6.79 -9.79
N HIS A 33 21.26 5.92 -10.79
CA HIS A 33 22.32 6.08 -11.79
C HIS A 33 22.12 7.37 -12.62
N GLN A 34 20.90 7.62 -13.09
CA GLN A 34 20.59 8.77 -13.93
C GLN A 34 20.80 10.11 -13.21
N HIS A 35 20.53 10.16 -11.91
CA HIS A 35 20.60 11.40 -11.13
C HIS A 35 21.82 11.50 -10.21
N GLY A 36 22.70 10.51 -10.19
CA GLY A 36 23.89 10.50 -9.34
C GLY A 36 23.56 10.53 -7.85
N TRP A 37 22.49 9.82 -7.42
CA TRP A 37 22.10 9.79 -6.01
C TRP A 37 22.93 8.79 -5.22
N GLU A 38 23.21 9.10 -3.96
CA GLU A 38 23.93 8.24 -3.02
C GLU A 38 22.95 7.51 -2.12
N VAL A 39 23.00 6.18 -2.11
CA VAL A 39 22.15 5.34 -1.23
C VAL A 39 22.80 5.19 0.13
N ILE A 40 22.12 5.65 1.18
CA ILE A 40 22.60 5.56 2.57
C ILE A 40 21.85 4.53 3.41
N GLY A 41 20.84 3.88 2.85
CA GLY A 41 20.07 2.81 3.48
C GLY A 41 19.05 2.18 2.55
N GLU A 42 18.85 0.88 2.72
CA GLU A 42 17.88 0.10 1.95
C GLU A 42 16.95 -0.65 2.90
N PHE A 43 15.65 -0.52 2.69
CA PHE A 43 14.62 -1.16 3.51
C PHE A 43 13.57 -1.85 2.66
N MET A 44 12.97 -2.89 3.23
CA MET A 44 11.99 -3.71 2.52
C MET A 44 10.95 -4.28 3.49
N ASP A 45 9.70 -4.38 3.02
CA ASP A 45 8.65 -5.14 3.68
C ASP A 45 8.08 -6.20 2.72
N GLU A 46 8.16 -7.47 3.12
CA GLU A 46 7.59 -8.60 2.38
C GLU A 46 6.28 -9.07 3.03
N GLY A 47 5.33 -9.50 2.19
CA GLY A 47 4.04 -10.00 2.67
C GLY A 47 3.10 -8.93 3.25
N VAL A 48 3.46 -7.65 3.16
CA VAL A 48 2.72 -6.56 3.77
C VAL A 48 1.82 -5.84 2.76
N SER A 49 0.52 -5.75 3.07
CA SER A 49 -0.44 -5.04 2.24
C SER A 49 -0.17 -3.53 2.16
N GLY A 50 -0.37 -2.93 0.98
CA GLY A 50 -0.31 -1.48 0.80
C GLY A 50 -1.46 -0.70 1.47
N SER A 51 -2.47 -1.38 1.99
CA SER A 51 -3.54 -0.78 2.80
C SER A 51 -3.23 -0.73 4.30
N ARG A 52 -2.15 -1.41 4.75
CA ARG A 52 -1.67 -1.27 6.13
C ARG A 52 -1.02 0.11 6.29
N SER A 53 -1.27 0.78 7.41
CA SER A 53 -0.68 2.09 7.70
C SER A 53 0.85 2.08 7.55
N PRO A 54 1.47 3.14 7.03
CA PRO A 54 2.93 3.26 6.91
C PRO A 54 3.69 2.98 8.20
N MET A 55 3.18 3.45 9.34
CA MET A 55 3.84 3.31 10.64
C MET A 55 3.78 1.89 11.22
N GLN A 56 2.89 1.05 10.71
CA GLN A 56 2.78 -0.38 11.09
C GLN A 56 3.68 -1.29 10.25
N ARG A 57 4.45 -0.74 9.32
CA ARG A 57 5.39 -1.47 8.46
C ARG A 57 6.80 -1.25 8.98
N ALA A 58 7.42 -2.33 9.45
CA ALA A 58 8.72 -2.24 10.12
C ALA A 58 9.81 -1.63 9.23
N GLY A 59 9.92 -2.09 7.98
CA GLY A 59 10.90 -1.57 7.02
C GLY A 59 10.63 -0.11 6.64
N LEU A 60 9.37 0.25 6.37
CA LEU A 60 9.05 1.65 6.04
C LEU A 60 9.26 2.58 7.23
N ARG A 61 8.92 2.16 8.45
CA ARG A 61 9.18 2.97 9.65
C ARG A 61 10.66 3.25 9.84
N GLN A 62 11.52 2.23 9.71
CA GLN A 62 12.98 2.40 9.79
C GLN A 62 13.52 3.32 8.69
N ALA A 63 13.00 3.21 7.47
CA ALA A 63 13.35 4.11 6.37
C ALA A 63 12.99 5.57 6.69
N ILE A 64 11.78 5.81 7.20
CA ILE A 64 11.30 7.13 7.62
C ILE A 64 12.18 7.71 8.74
N GLU A 65 12.50 6.91 9.75
CA GLU A 65 13.38 7.32 10.87
C GLU A 65 14.78 7.71 10.37
N LEU A 66 15.34 6.94 9.45
CA LEU A 66 16.64 7.27 8.86
C LEU A 66 16.58 8.57 8.05
N CYS A 67 15.54 8.75 7.22
CA CYS A 67 15.33 9.99 6.47
C CYS A 67 15.24 11.22 7.39
N LYS A 68 14.45 11.14 8.46
CA LYS A 68 14.29 12.23 9.44
C LYS A 68 15.61 12.59 10.14
N ARG A 69 16.42 11.59 10.48
CA ARG A 69 17.67 11.77 11.18
C ARG A 69 18.78 12.36 10.28
N THR A 70 18.81 11.97 9.01
CA THR A 70 19.89 12.33 8.08
C THR A 70 19.55 13.48 7.14
N GLY A 71 18.26 13.83 7.01
CA GLY A 71 17.79 14.76 5.98
C GLY A 71 17.71 14.17 4.58
N ALA A 72 17.93 12.85 4.43
CA ALA A 72 17.89 12.16 3.14
C ALA A 72 16.47 12.04 2.58
N CYS A 73 16.36 11.92 1.26
CA CYS A 73 15.09 11.68 0.59
C CYS A 73 14.68 10.19 0.66
N LEU A 74 13.40 9.92 0.90
CA LEU A 74 12.85 8.59 0.75
C LEU A 74 12.61 8.30 -0.74
N LEU A 75 13.24 7.25 -1.28
CA LEU A 75 13.11 6.85 -2.68
C LEU A 75 12.31 5.54 -2.79
N VAL A 76 11.24 5.58 -3.57
CA VAL A 76 10.41 4.42 -3.90
C VAL A 76 10.24 4.26 -5.40
N ALA A 77 9.96 3.04 -5.87
CA ALA A 77 9.72 2.81 -7.29
C ALA A 77 8.45 3.53 -7.79
N LYS A 78 7.35 3.41 -7.03
CA LYS A 78 6.03 4.02 -7.32
C LYS A 78 5.36 4.44 -6.01
N LEU A 79 4.45 5.42 -6.06
CA LEU A 79 3.71 5.93 -4.89
C LEU A 79 2.89 4.86 -4.17
N ASP A 80 2.30 3.91 -4.89
CA ASP A 80 1.49 2.82 -4.30
C ASP A 80 2.31 1.84 -3.44
N ARG A 81 3.64 1.94 -3.47
CA ARG A 81 4.53 1.22 -2.53
C ARG A 81 4.48 1.86 -1.15
N LEU A 82 4.34 3.20 -1.07
CA LEU A 82 4.19 3.91 0.21
C LEU A 82 2.83 3.65 0.83
N SER A 83 1.76 4.06 0.19
CA SER A 83 0.40 3.78 0.63
C SER A 83 -0.59 3.77 -0.54
N ARG A 84 -1.77 3.22 -0.26
CA ARG A 84 -2.94 3.34 -1.14
C ARG A 84 -3.89 4.44 -0.68
N SER A 85 -3.64 5.05 0.46
CA SER A 85 -4.41 6.17 1.03
C SER A 85 -3.75 7.49 0.66
N VAL A 86 -4.54 8.43 0.15
CA VAL A 86 -4.09 9.80 -0.10
C VAL A 86 -3.66 10.47 1.20
N LEU A 87 -4.40 10.24 2.28
CA LEU A 87 -4.08 10.80 3.59
C LEU A 87 -2.71 10.38 4.10
N ASP A 88 -2.38 9.08 3.99
CA ASP A 88 -1.06 8.57 4.37
C ASP A 88 0.05 9.22 3.54
N ILE A 89 -0.14 9.31 2.22
CA ILE A 89 0.84 9.92 1.32
C ILE A 89 1.01 11.40 1.65
N ALA A 90 -0.08 12.13 1.86
CA ALA A 90 -0.05 13.53 2.25
C ALA A 90 0.72 13.73 3.57
N THR A 91 0.42 12.90 4.57
CA THR A 91 1.11 12.93 5.87
C THR A 91 2.62 12.68 5.71
N LEU A 92 3.01 11.69 4.91
CA LEU A 92 4.43 11.39 4.66
C LEU A 92 5.15 12.52 3.90
N VAL A 93 4.48 13.13 2.92
CA VAL A 93 5.03 14.26 2.14
C VAL A 93 5.30 15.47 3.04
N GLU A 94 4.48 15.70 4.07
CA GLU A 94 4.70 16.79 5.03
C GLU A 94 5.72 16.44 6.13
N GLN A 95 5.79 15.18 6.54
CA GLN A 95 6.68 14.76 7.63
C GLN A 95 8.12 14.48 7.21
N LEU A 96 8.34 14.15 5.94
CA LEU A 96 9.67 13.80 5.43
C LEU A 96 10.36 14.99 4.78
N PRO A 97 11.70 15.08 4.88
CA PRO A 97 12.47 16.11 4.19
C PRO A 97 12.20 16.14 2.69
N CYS A 98 12.09 14.96 2.08
CA CYS A 98 11.87 14.79 0.65
C CYS A 98 11.36 13.37 0.36
N ILE A 99 10.45 13.24 -0.62
CA ILE A 99 10.09 11.96 -1.22
C ILE A 99 10.42 12.01 -2.71
N LYS A 100 11.08 10.96 -3.20
CA LYS A 100 11.36 10.75 -4.61
C LYS A 100 10.71 9.46 -5.08
N VAL A 101 10.13 9.51 -6.27
CA VAL A 101 9.51 8.36 -6.93
C VAL A 101 10.28 8.07 -8.21
N ALA A 102 10.85 6.87 -8.34
CA ALA A 102 11.74 6.53 -9.45
C ALA A 102 11.09 6.69 -10.83
N THR A 103 9.77 6.46 -10.94
CA THR A 103 9.03 6.68 -12.19
C THR A 103 8.72 8.16 -12.48
N MET A 104 8.91 9.06 -11.51
CA MET A 104 8.72 10.51 -11.64
C MET A 104 9.67 11.28 -10.72
N PRO A 105 10.98 11.23 -10.96
CA PRO A 105 12.02 11.69 -10.01
C PRO A 105 12.01 13.21 -9.78
N MET A 106 11.44 13.97 -10.71
CA MET A 106 11.32 15.43 -10.64
C MET A 106 10.01 15.91 -10.03
N ALA A 107 9.09 15.00 -9.63
CA ALA A 107 7.83 15.41 -9.03
C ALA A 107 8.05 16.23 -7.76
N ASP A 108 7.38 17.36 -7.68
CA ASP A 108 7.30 18.22 -6.50
C ASP A 108 6.19 17.75 -5.52
N LYS A 109 6.09 18.39 -4.36
CA LYS A 109 5.07 18.06 -3.35
C LYS A 109 3.65 18.12 -3.91
N PHE A 110 3.32 19.16 -4.68
CA PHE A 110 1.98 19.32 -5.26
C PHE A 110 1.66 18.18 -6.23
N GLN A 111 2.61 17.83 -7.08
CA GLN A 111 2.45 16.72 -8.02
C GLN A 111 2.27 15.38 -7.29
N LEU A 112 3.01 15.14 -6.19
CA LEU A 112 2.84 13.92 -5.39
C LEU A 112 1.43 13.82 -4.77
N HIS A 113 0.89 14.94 -4.26
CA HIS A 113 -0.50 14.99 -3.77
C HIS A 113 -1.52 14.72 -4.89
N LEU A 114 -1.33 15.36 -6.05
CA LEU A 114 -2.20 15.18 -7.21
C LEU A 114 -2.20 13.72 -7.70
N TYR A 115 -1.02 13.11 -7.85
CA TYR A 115 -0.91 11.70 -8.26
C TYR A 115 -1.51 10.74 -7.24
N ALA A 116 -1.37 11.03 -5.93
CA ALA A 116 -2.01 10.24 -4.89
C ALA A 116 -3.54 10.29 -5.01
N ALA A 117 -4.11 11.49 -5.21
CA ALA A 117 -5.55 11.67 -5.39
C ALA A 117 -6.08 10.97 -6.66
N LEU A 118 -5.38 11.08 -7.77
CA LEU A 118 -5.73 10.41 -9.02
C LEU A 118 -5.69 8.87 -8.87
N ALA A 119 -4.67 8.35 -8.20
CA ALA A 119 -4.54 6.92 -7.94
C ALA A 119 -5.63 6.39 -6.99
N GLU A 120 -6.15 7.19 -6.07
CA GLU A 120 -7.29 6.82 -5.22
C GLU A 120 -8.58 6.81 -6.04
N GLN A 121 -8.82 7.84 -6.83
CA GLN A 121 -9.97 7.95 -7.72
C GLN A 121 -10.03 6.78 -8.71
N GLU A 122 -8.90 6.41 -9.33
CA GLU A 122 -8.81 5.27 -10.24
C GLU A 122 -9.20 3.96 -9.54
N ARG A 123 -8.73 3.75 -8.29
CA ARG A 123 -9.11 2.56 -7.50
C ARG A 123 -10.60 2.53 -7.19
N ASP A 124 -11.21 3.68 -6.91
CA ASP A 124 -12.64 3.75 -6.62
C ASP A 124 -13.47 3.49 -7.87
N PHE A 125 -13.06 3.98 -9.03
CA PHE A 125 -13.66 3.61 -10.31
C PHE A 125 -13.56 2.11 -10.60
N ILE A 126 -12.40 1.50 -10.36
CA ILE A 126 -12.22 0.04 -10.53
C ILE A 126 -13.13 -0.74 -9.58
N LYS A 127 -13.23 -0.32 -8.30
CA LYS A 127 -14.15 -0.95 -7.33
C LYS A 127 -15.59 -0.84 -7.78
N GLN A 128 -16.03 0.37 -8.17
CA GLN A 128 -17.39 0.62 -8.65
C GLN A 128 -17.70 -0.24 -9.88
N ARG A 129 -16.84 -0.20 -10.89
CA ARG A 129 -17.00 -1.01 -12.11
C ARG A 129 -17.08 -2.50 -11.80
N THR A 130 -16.27 -3.00 -10.86
CA THR A 130 -16.29 -4.41 -10.45
C THR A 130 -17.59 -4.73 -9.73
N SER A 131 -18.07 -3.85 -8.85
CA SER A 131 -19.35 -3.99 -8.14
C SER A 131 -20.52 -4.04 -9.12
N ASP A 132 -20.56 -3.13 -10.09
CA ASP A 132 -21.61 -3.05 -11.11
C ASP A 132 -21.61 -4.30 -12.02
N ALA A 133 -20.44 -4.78 -12.41
CA ALA A 133 -20.30 -6.02 -13.18
C ALA A 133 -20.80 -7.24 -12.41
N LEU A 134 -20.50 -7.33 -11.10
CA LEU A 134 -20.98 -8.40 -10.24
C LEU A 134 -22.50 -8.32 -10.02
N ALA A 135 -23.04 -7.12 -9.84
CA ALA A 135 -24.48 -6.91 -9.70
C ALA A 135 -25.23 -7.34 -10.99
N SER A 136 -24.71 -6.93 -12.15
CA SER A 136 -25.25 -7.36 -13.45
C SER A 136 -25.16 -8.88 -13.65
N LEU A 137 -24.04 -9.51 -13.27
CA LEU A 137 -23.87 -10.96 -13.32
C LEU A 137 -24.90 -11.68 -12.46
N LYS A 138 -25.11 -11.23 -11.22
CA LYS A 138 -26.11 -11.79 -10.30
C LYS A 138 -27.53 -11.62 -10.83
N ALA A 139 -27.87 -10.46 -11.36
CA ALA A 139 -29.18 -10.20 -11.93
C ALA A 139 -29.50 -11.15 -13.12
N ARG A 140 -28.53 -11.38 -14.01
CA ARG A 140 -28.66 -12.34 -15.11
C ARG A 140 -28.80 -13.77 -14.63
N ALA A 141 -28.06 -14.15 -13.61
CA ALA A 141 -28.18 -15.49 -12.99
C ALA A 141 -29.58 -15.72 -12.42
N VAL A 142 -30.17 -14.72 -11.75
CA VAL A 142 -31.55 -14.76 -11.24
C VAL A 142 -32.56 -14.84 -12.39
N ALA A 143 -32.30 -14.15 -13.51
CA ALA A 143 -33.15 -14.20 -14.70
C ALA A 143 -33.05 -15.52 -15.51
N GLY A 144 -32.23 -16.49 -15.06
CA GLY A 144 -32.16 -17.82 -15.64
C GLY A 144 -31.02 -18.04 -16.63
N ASP A 145 -30.07 -17.09 -16.77
CA ASP A 145 -28.90 -17.30 -17.61
C ASP A 145 -27.93 -18.32 -16.99
N GLU A 146 -27.86 -19.51 -17.59
CA GLU A 146 -27.09 -20.65 -17.10
C GLU A 146 -25.59 -20.35 -16.93
N LEU A 147 -24.99 -19.60 -17.87
CA LEU A 147 -23.58 -19.22 -17.81
C LEU A 147 -23.30 -18.29 -16.62
N SER A 148 -24.22 -17.36 -16.35
CA SER A 148 -24.12 -16.47 -15.20
C SER A 148 -24.32 -17.22 -13.89
N GLN A 149 -25.23 -18.20 -13.83
CA GLN A 149 -25.45 -19.08 -12.68
C GLN A 149 -24.19 -19.89 -12.34
N GLN A 150 -23.55 -20.49 -13.36
CA GLN A 150 -22.30 -21.23 -13.16
C GLN A 150 -21.17 -20.34 -12.63
N LYS A 151 -21.02 -19.13 -13.15
CA LYS A 151 -20.01 -18.17 -12.69
C LYS A 151 -20.26 -17.72 -11.25
N VAL A 152 -21.50 -17.42 -10.89
CA VAL A 152 -21.86 -17.03 -9.51
C VAL A 152 -21.62 -18.18 -8.55
N LYS A 153 -21.97 -19.42 -8.92
CA LYS A 153 -21.71 -20.61 -8.11
C LYS A 153 -20.22 -20.84 -7.90
N SER A 154 -19.43 -20.86 -8.96
CA SER A 154 -17.97 -21.01 -8.88
C SER A 154 -17.31 -19.94 -8.00
N TRP A 155 -17.79 -18.71 -8.08
CA TRP A 155 -17.30 -17.62 -7.24
C TRP A 155 -17.67 -17.81 -5.75
N SER A 156 -18.90 -18.24 -5.48
CA SER A 156 -19.39 -18.59 -4.13
C SER A 156 -18.58 -19.74 -3.51
N ASP A 157 -18.33 -20.80 -4.29
CA ASP A 157 -17.55 -21.95 -3.86
C ASP A 157 -16.09 -21.56 -3.54
N ASN A 158 -15.47 -20.71 -4.35
CA ASN A 158 -14.13 -20.20 -4.10
C ASN A 158 -14.05 -19.33 -2.82
N ILE A 159 -15.07 -18.53 -2.54
CA ILE A 159 -15.16 -17.77 -1.29
C ILE A 159 -15.34 -18.71 -0.09
N ALA A 160 -16.19 -19.73 -0.21
CA ALA A 160 -16.41 -20.72 0.86
C ALA A 160 -15.11 -21.47 1.19
N VAL A 161 -14.35 -21.90 0.17
CA VAL A 161 -13.03 -22.52 0.35
C VAL A 161 -12.04 -21.56 1.03
N ALA A 162 -11.99 -20.28 0.62
CA ALA A 162 -11.14 -19.29 1.24
C ALA A 162 -11.51 -19.00 2.71
N HIS A 163 -12.80 -19.03 3.03
CA HIS A 163 -13.27 -18.92 4.42
C HIS A 163 -12.97 -20.16 5.25
N ALA A 164 -13.14 -21.35 4.69
CA ALA A 164 -12.86 -22.62 5.34
C ALA A 164 -11.37 -22.81 5.65
N SER A 165 -10.48 -22.30 4.78
CA SER A 165 -9.04 -22.33 4.98
C SER A 165 -8.53 -21.38 6.09
N GLY A 166 -9.40 -20.57 6.68
CA GLY A 166 -9.08 -19.65 7.78
C GLY A 166 -8.22 -18.43 7.40
N VAL A 167 -7.64 -18.43 6.20
CA VAL A 167 -6.71 -17.39 5.73
C VAL A 167 -7.32 -15.98 5.80
N ASN A 168 -8.60 -15.85 5.44
CA ASN A 168 -9.27 -14.53 5.49
C ASN A 168 -9.76 -14.15 6.89
N ARG A 169 -10.07 -15.14 7.74
CA ARG A 169 -10.58 -14.88 9.10
C ARG A 169 -9.48 -14.40 10.03
N GLN A 170 -8.30 -15.03 9.96
CA GLN A 170 -7.13 -14.65 10.75
C GLN A 170 -6.64 -13.24 10.37
N ARG A 171 -6.59 -12.94 9.07
CA ARG A 171 -6.24 -11.62 8.55
C ARG A 171 -7.23 -10.52 8.97
N SER A 172 -8.53 -10.81 9.02
CA SER A 172 -9.55 -9.85 9.47
C SER A 172 -9.50 -9.61 10.99
N ILE A 173 -9.13 -10.61 11.76
CA ILE A 173 -8.96 -10.50 13.23
C ILE A 173 -7.71 -9.69 13.55
N GLU A 174 -6.59 -9.96 12.90
CA GLU A 174 -5.34 -9.20 13.05
C GLU A 174 -5.52 -7.72 12.70
N VAL A 175 -6.16 -7.42 11.56
CA VAL A 175 -6.42 -6.03 11.14
C VAL A 175 -7.33 -5.29 12.12
N ARG A 176 -8.37 -5.95 12.66
CA ARG A 176 -9.25 -5.33 13.67
C ARG A 176 -8.56 -5.15 15.01
N GLY A 177 -7.73 -6.11 15.43
CA GLY A 177 -6.90 -5.99 16.64
C GLY A 177 -5.94 -4.82 16.54
N GLU A 178 -5.17 -4.73 15.47
CA GLU A 178 -4.24 -3.63 15.22
C GLU A 178 -4.92 -2.25 15.15
N GLN A 179 -6.14 -2.17 14.59
CA GLN A 179 -6.93 -0.92 14.55
C GLN A 179 -7.42 -0.52 15.94
N ALA A 180 -7.83 -1.49 16.76
CA ALA A 180 -8.25 -1.26 18.15
C ALA A 180 -7.08 -0.79 19.02
N ASP A 181 -5.91 -1.42 18.89
CA ASP A 181 -4.70 -1.06 19.64
C ASP A 181 -4.19 0.34 19.23
N SER A 182 -4.22 0.66 17.95
CA SER A 182 -3.86 1.99 17.44
C SER A 182 -4.82 3.07 17.94
N PHE A 183 -6.11 2.78 17.98
CA PHE A 183 -7.10 3.70 18.53
C PHE A 183 -6.92 3.90 20.05
N ALA A 184 -6.68 2.84 20.80
CA ALA A 184 -6.42 2.90 22.24
C ALA A 184 -5.18 3.76 22.56
N ALA A 185 -4.07 3.55 21.83
CA ALA A 185 -2.85 4.34 21.98
C ALA A 185 -3.10 5.84 21.69
N THR A 186 -3.87 6.15 20.63
CA THR A 186 -4.22 7.55 20.29
C THR A 186 -5.07 8.20 21.38
N VAL A 187 -5.97 7.45 22.01
CA VAL A 187 -6.81 7.95 23.13
C VAL A 187 -5.97 8.18 24.37
N GLU A 188 -5.03 7.28 24.71
CA GLU A 188 -4.11 7.45 25.84
C GLU A 188 -3.22 8.68 25.67
N ASP A 189 -2.64 8.89 24.50
CA ASP A 189 -1.81 10.07 24.20
C ASP A 189 -2.61 11.38 24.32
N ASN A 190 -3.85 11.39 23.84
CA ASN A 190 -4.73 12.56 23.97
C ASN A 190 -5.14 12.82 25.42
N ILE A 191 -5.35 11.80 26.25
CA ILE A 191 -5.66 11.95 27.68
C ILE A 191 -4.43 12.48 28.45
N LEU A 192 -3.23 12.00 28.11
CA LEU A 192 -1.99 12.49 28.72
C LEU A 192 -1.70 13.94 28.34
N ALA A 193 -1.92 14.32 27.08
CA ALA A 193 -1.76 15.69 26.61
C ALA A 193 -2.78 16.67 27.22
N ALA A 194 -3.97 16.21 27.58
CA ALA A 194 -5.00 17.02 28.23
C ALA A 194 -4.78 17.20 29.74
N ARG A 195 -3.85 16.48 30.36
CA ARG A 195 -3.50 16.57 31.79
C ARG A 195 -2.23 17.37 32.07
N SER A 196 -1.51 17.78 31.03
CA SER A 196 -0.33 18.66 31.07
C SER A 196 -0.73 20.11 30.79
#